data_3defe02e58a64a3e252b522211a3c2f4
#
_entry.id   3defe02e58a64a3e252b522211a3c2f4
#
_cell.length_a   1.000
_cell.length_b   1.000
_cell.length_c   1.000
_cell.angle_alpha   90.00
_cell.angle_beta   90.00
_cell.angle_gamma   90.00
#
_symmetry.space_group_name_H-M   'P 1'
#
loop_
_entity.id
_entity.type
_entity.pdbx_description
1 polymer ?
#
loop_
_entity_poly.entity_id
_entity_poly.type
_entity_poly.pdbx_seq_one_letter_code
_entity_poly.pdbx_strand_id
1 'polypeptide(L)'
;MSTPHIMIAGAGIGGLALGLTLQQLGVPCTVFESVRKLKPLGVGINVQPNAIRELYNLGVTEADMDTVGLPAREWALVGQQGQEIYAEPRGTEAGYLWPQYAAHRGKLHMMLYRKLTERAGPQAVQLGAKVTGYTIGRDGTVSAKVSHADGSEKLHTGTLLIGADGIHSAVRAQMHPSQPPIRWGGVMMWRGTSRSKPLRTGSSFIGLGTHRQRLVMYPISQPDAKGHADINWIAEITYDDPEQRKTGWYEPAKLSDFVHHFDGWTYDWLDVPALLGAAEDIYQNPMIDRDPVDTWVD
;
A
#
# COMPACT_ATOMS: atom_id res chain seq x y z
N MET A 1 -20.60 -21.15 -25.64
CA MET A 1 -20.32 -20.75 -24.25
C MET A 1 -20.14 -19.25 -24.27
N SER A 2 -20.82 -18.51 -23.41
CA SER A 2 -20.58 -17.04 -23.26
C SER A 2 -19.18 -16.81 -22.77
N THR A 3 -18.52 -15.76 -23.26
CA THR A 3 -17.18 -15.35 -22.75
C THR A 3 -17.27 -15.06 -21.26
N PRO A 4 -16.39 -15.63 -20.41
CA PRO A 4 -16.44 -15.38 -19.00
C PRO A 4 -16.21 -13.88 -18.71
N HIS A 5 -16.99 -13.30 -17.82
CA HIS A 5 -16.81 -11.93 -17.34
C HIS A 5 -16.45 -11.95 -15.86
N ILE A 6 -15.30 -11.38 -15.51
CA ILE A 6 -14.77 -11.36 -14.14
C ILE A 6 -15.07 -10.00 -13.52
N MET A 7 -15.68 -10.03 -12.35
CA MET A 7 -15.90 -8.86 -11.51
C MET A 7 -14.83 -8.77 -10.42
N ILE A 8 -14.30 -7.59 -10.18
CA ILE A 8 -13.26 -7.35 -9.17
C ILE A 8 -13.76 -6.27 -8.21
N ALA A 9 -13.87 -6.58 -6.93
CA ALA A 9 -14.22 -5.62 -5.89
C ALA A 9 -12.94 -4.95 -5.37
N GLY A 10 -12.80 -3.64 -5.58
CA GLY A 10 -11.68 -2.80 -5.15
C GLY A 10 -10.63 -2.56 -6.23
N ALA A 11 -10.36 -1.27 -6.51
CA ALA A 11 -9.29 -0.82 -7.40
C ALA A 11 -8.02 -0.44 -6.63
N GLY A 12 -7.67 -1.18 -5.58
CA GLY A 12 -6.35 -1.13 -4.96
C GLY A 12 -5.27 -1.69 -5.89
N ILE A 13 -4.00 -1.68 -5.47
CA ILE A 13 -2.87 -2.21 -6.25
C ILE A 13 -3.16 -3.66 -6.72
N GLY A 14 -3.69 -4.51 -5.81
CA GLY A 14 -4.01 -5.90 -6.14
C GLY A 14 -5.12 -6.03 -7.19
N GLY A 15 -6.24 -5.30 -7.05
CA GLY A 15 -7.34 -5.34 -8.00
C GLY A 15 -6.98 -4.79 -9.38
N LEU A 16 -6.17 -3.71 -9.44
CA LEU A 16 -5.66 -3.16 -10.69
C LEU A 16 -4.66 -4.10 -11.38
N ALA A 17 -3.75 -4.72 -10.61
CA ALA A 17 -2.82 -5.71 -11.14
C ALA A 17 -3.56 -6.92 -11.72
N LEU A 18 -4.59 -7.42 -11.01
CA LEU A 18 -5.45 -8.50 -11.52
C LEU A 18 -6.17 -8.07 -12.80
N GLY A 19 -6.73 -6.85 -12.85
CA GLY A 19 -7.37 -6.30 -14.05
C GLY A 19 -6.41 -6.27 -15.25
N LEU A 20 -5.16 -5.86 -15.03
CA LEU A 20 -4.12 -5.89 -16.07
C LEU A 20 -3.78 -7.32 -16.51
N THR A 21 -3.70 -8.27 -15.59
CA THR A 21 -3.47 -9.68 -15.89
C THR A 21 -4.59 -10.24 -16.77
N LEU A 22 -5.85 -10.00 -16.39
CA LEU A 22 -7.00 -10.48 -17.17
C LEU A 22 -7.05 -9.84 -18.56
N GLN A 23 -6.72 -8.54 -18.65
CA GLN A 23 -6.64 -7.83 -19.91
C GLN A 23 -5.58 -8.46 -20.85
N GLN A 24 -4.39 -8.81 -20.35
CA GLN A 24 -3.37 -9.50 -21.13
C GLN A 24 -3.82 -10.88 -21.62
N LEU A 25 -4.61 -11.58 -20.81
CA LEU A 25 -5.16 -12.90 -21.15
C LEU A 25 -6.40 -12.81 -22.07
N GLY A 26 -6.84 -11.59 -22.41
CA GLY A 26 -8.04 -11.40 -23.22
C GLY A 26 -9.33 -11.76 -22.48
N VAL A 27 -9.31 -11.81 -21.15
CA VAL A 27 -10.48 -12.12 -20.31
C VAL A 27 -11.17 -10.81 -19.90
N PRO A 28 -12.44 -10.59 -20.32
CA PRO A 28 -13.19 -9.40 -19.94
C PRO A 28 -13.36 -9.28 -18.43
N CYS A 29 -13.09 -8.08 -17.88
CA CYS A 29 -13.30 -7.82 -16.48
C CYS A 29 -13.84 -6.40 -16.23
N THR A 30 -14.43 -6.21 -15.06
CA THR A 30 -14.83 -4.91 -14.53
C THR A 30 -14.33 -4.79 -13.09
N VAL A 31 -13.62 -3.71 -12.80
CA VAL A 31 -13.16 -3.36 -11.44
C VAL A 31 -14.12 -2.33 -10.85
N PHE A 32 -14.69 -2.60 -9.68
CA PHE A 32 -15.57 -1.69 -8.94
C PHE A 32 -14.78 -1.04 -7.81
N GLU A 33 -14.85 0.30 -7.73
CA GLU A 33 -14.12 1.09 -6.72
C GLU A 33 -15.05 2.04 -6.00
N SER A 34 -14.99 2.01 -4.69
CA SER A 34 -15.88 2.79 -3.82
C SER A 34 -15.66 4.30 -3.89
N VAL A 35 -14.43 4.75 -4.10
CA VAL A 35 -14.15 6.20 -4.18
C VAL A 35 -14.58 6.79 -5.52
N ARG A 36 -15.12 8.02 -5.47
CA ARG A 36 -15.55 8.74 -6.69
C ARG A 36 -14.38 9.23 -7.54
N LYS A 37 -13.21 9.42 -6.94
CA LYS A 37 -11.99 9.88 -7.60
C LYS A 37 -10.78 9.31 -6.92
N LEU A 38 -9.95 8.61 -7.67
CA LEU A 38 -8.63 8.17 -7.20
C LEU A 38 -7.70 9.38 -7.08
N LYS A 39 -6.91 9.37 -6.02
CA LYS A 39 -5.87 10.37 -5.76
C LYS A 39 -4.56 9.64 -5.45
N PRO A 40 -3.40 10.22 -5.75
CA PRO A 40 -2.11 9.64 -5.40
C PRO A 40 -1.83 9.78 -3.90
N LEU A 41 -2.74 9.27 -3.08
CA LEU A 41 -2.64 9.31 -1.62
C LEU A 41 -1.66 8.27 -1.12
N GLY A 42 -1.02 8.59 -0.03
CA GLY A 42 -0.16 7.67 0.69
C GLY A 42 1.28 8.11 0.70
N VAL A 43 2.01 7.36 1.44
CA VAL A 43 3.44 7.47 1.71
C VAL A 43 4.21 6.42 0.90
N GLY A 44 5.41 6.06 1.31
CA GLY A 44 6.20 5.05 0.64
C GLY A 44 5.64 3.62 0.74
N ILE A 45 6.06 2.81 -0.20
CA ILE A 45 5.89 1.35 -0.20
C ILE A 45 7.19 0.71 -0.68
N ASN A 46 7.53 -0.42 -0.07
CA ASN A 46 8.63 -1.27 -0.49
C ASN A 46 8.10 -2.34 -1.45
N VAL A 47 8.53 -2.31 -2.70
CA VAL A 47 8.15 -3.28 -3.74
C VAL A 47 9.28 -4.27 -3.94
N GLN A 48 9.07 -5.49 -3.47
CA GLN A 48 10.07 -6.55 -3.47
C GLN A 48 10.39 -7.06 -4.90
N PRO A 49 11.54 -7.70 -5.14
CA PRO A 49 11.94 -8.19 -6.47
C PRO A 49 10.91 -9.11 -7.12
N ASN A 50 10.25 -9.97 -6.36
CA ASN A 50 9.18 -10.84 -6.89
C ASN A 50 7.97 -10.05 -7.38
N ALA A 51 7.60 -8.95 -6.70
CA ALA A 51 6.52 -8.07 -7.14
C ALA A 51 6.94 -7.24 -8.37
N ILE A 52 8.19 -6.79 -8.43
CA ILE A 52 8.73 -6.10 -9.62
C ILE A 52 8.71 -7.02 -10.85
N ARG A 53 9.09 -8.29 -10.69
CA ARG A 53 8.95 -9.29 -11.76
C ARG A 53 7.51 -9.31 -12.31
N GLU A 54 6.53 -9.40 -11.43
CA GLU A 54 5.12 -9.45 -11.87
C GLU A 54 4.68 -8.13 -12.52
N LEU A 55 5.12 -6.99 -12.01
CA LEU A 55 4.84 -5.71 -12.65
C LEU A 55 5.46 -5.64 -14.06
N TYR A 56 6.69 -6.13 -14.25
CA TYR A 56 7.32 -6.20 -15.56
C TYR A 56 6.59 -7.16 -16.51
N ASN A 57 6.13 -8.31 -16.00
CA ASN A 57 5.28 -9.23 -16.76
C ASN A 57 3.96 -8.57 -17.19
N LEU A 58 3.43 -7.64 -16.41
CA LEU A 58 2.26 -6.83 -16.75
C LEU A 58 2.58 -5.66 -17.71
N GLY A 59 3.82 -5.57 -18.20
CA GLY A 59 4.26 -4.52 -19.13
C GLY A 59 4.44 -3.16 -18.46
N VAL A 60 4.69 -3.13 -17.15
CA VAL A 60 5.31 -1.99 -16.48
C VAL A 60 6.80 -2.04 -16.82
N THR A 61 7.38 -0.94 -17.21
CA THR A 61 8.81 -0.85 -17.55
C THR A 61 9.62 -0.29 -16.40
N GLU A 62 10.95 -0.44 -16.46
CA GLU A 62 11.86 0.22 -15.52
C GLU A 62 11.65 1.75 -15.55
N ALA A 63 11.53 2.33 -16.74
CA ALA A 63 11.25 3.75 -16.90
C ALA A 63 9.92 4.17 -16.23
N ASP A 64 8.89 3.33 -16.27
CA ASP A 64 7.65 3.57 -15.51
C ASP A 64 7.93 3.58 -14.00
N MET A 65 8.67 2.60 -13.51
CA MET A 65 9.01 2.49 -12.08
C MET A 65 9.83 3.66 -11.58
N ASP A 66 10.76 4.18 -12.39
CA ASP A 66 11.57 5.35 -12.05
C ASP A 66 10.75 6.64 -11.92
N THR A 67 9.56 6.70 -12.53
CA THR A 67 8.64 7.83 -12.32
C THR A 67 7.94 7.81 -10.96
N VAL A 68 7.92 6.65 -10.29
CA VAL A 68 7.18 6.46 -9.04
C VAL A 68 8.07 6.16 -7.83
N GLY A 69 9.37 5.90 -8.05
CA GLY A 69 10.32 5.55 -6.99
C GLY A 69 11.75 5.44 -7.47
N LEU A 70 12.55 4.69 -6.73
CA LEU A 70 13.93 4.38 -7.09
C LEU A 70 14.32 2.97 -6.59
N PRO A 71 15.33 2.32 -7.24
CA PRO A 71 15.83 1.04 -6.76
C PRO A 71 16.44 1.16 -5.36
N ALA A 72 16.02 0.28 -4.45
CA ALA A 72 16.58 0.15 -3.12
C ALA A 72 17.81 -0.76 -3.17
N ARG A 73 18.92 -0.31 -2.59
CA ARG A 73 20.21 -1.02 -2.64
C ARG A 73 20.57 -1.70 -1.33
N GLU A 74 20.02 -1.23 -0.23
CA GLU A 74 20.41 -1.67 1.10
C GLU A 74 19.21 -1.69 2.05
N TRP A 75 19.23 -2.63 2.98
CA TRP A 75 18.49 -2.60 4.24
C TRP A 75 19.47 -2.49 5.39
N ALA A 76 19.27 -1.53 6.30
CA ALA A 76 20.10 -1.33 7.47
C ALA A 76 19.24 -1.33 8.74
N LEU A 77 19.67 -2.07 9.76
CA LEU A 77 19.16 -2.01 11.11
C LEU A 77 20.14 -1.20 11.97
N VAL A 78 19.62 -0.17 12.62
CA VAL A 78 20.37 0.76 13.44
C VAL A 78 19.75 0.78 14.84
N GLY A 79 20.58 0.65 15.87
CA GLY A 79 20.13 0.69 17.26
C GLY A 79 19.75 2.12 17.70
N GLN A 80 19.10 2.21 18.84
CA GLN A 80 18.62 3.48 19.41
C GLN A 80 19.75 4.50 19.68
N GLN A 81 20.99 4.07 19.85
CA GLN A 81 22.15 4.95 20.01
C GLN A 81 22.79 5.35 18.67
N GLY A 82 22.15 5.01 17.54
CA GLY A 82 22.66 5.34 16.20
C GLY A 82 23.74 4.40 15.67
N GLN A 83 24.10 3.33 16.39
CA GLN A 83 25.07 2.33 15.96
C GLN A 83 24.44 1.37 14.94
N GLU A 84 25.17 1.01 13.91
CA GLU A 84 24.75 -0.07 13.00
C GLU A 84 24.75 -1.40 13.74
N ILE A 85 23.65 -2.14 13.61
CA ILE A 85 23.52 -3.53 14.10
C ILE A 85 23.78 -4.50 12.96
N TYR A 86 23.19 -4.22 11.79
CA TYR A 86 23.25 -5.09 10.64
C TYR A 86 22.92 -4.30 9.36
N ALA A 87 23.57 -4.62 8.27
CA ALA A 87 23.20 -4.12 6.95
C ALA A 87 23.37 -5.23 5.90
N GLU A 88 22.49 -5.25 4.91
CA GLU A 88 22.56 -6.18 3.80
C GLU A 88 22.16 -5.53 2.48
N PRO A 89 22.74 -5.97 1.34
CA PRO A 89 22.34 -5.51 0.03
C PRO A 89 20.89 -5.93 -0.29
N ARG A 90 20.23 -5.18 -1.19
CA ARG A 90 18.86 -5.46 -1.65
C ARG A 90 18.75 -5.45 -3.17
N GLY A 91 17.69 -6.10 -3.66
CA GLY A 91 17.40 -6.16 -5.08
C GLY A 91 18.56 -6.75 -5.88
N THR A 92 18.94 -6.07 -6.94
CA THR A 92 20.06 -6.49 -7.82
C THR A 92 21.41 -6.49 -7.11
N GLU A 93 21.62 -5.63 -6.12
CA GLU A 93 22.84 -5.63 -5.30
C GLU A 93 22.97 -6.90 -4.44
N ALA A 94 21.84 -7.54 -4.10
CA ALA A 94 21.78 -8.83 -3.41
C ALA A 94 21.84 -10.03 -4.37
N GLY A 95 22.02 -9.82 -5.67
CA GLY A 95 22.07 -10.87 -6.68
C GLY A 95 20.71 -11.34 -7.21
N TYR A 96 19.62 -10.65 -6.90
CA TYR A 96 18.33 -10.91 -7.53
C TYR A 96 18.31 -10.45 -8.98
N LEU A 97 17.54 -11.14 -9.83
CA LEU A 97 17.36 -10.76 -11.24
C LEU A 97 16.56 -9.46 -11.42
N TRP A 98 15.75 -9.10 -10.44
CA TRP A 98 14.93 -7.90 -10.44
C TRP A 98 15.29 -6.99 -9.28
N PRO A 99 15.20 -5.65 -9.49
CA PRO A 99 15.44 -4.69 -8.43
C PRO A 99 14.34 -4.78 -7.35
N GLN A 100 14.67 -4.29 -6.17
CA GLN A 100 13.70 -3.89 -5.16
C GLN A 100 13.47 -2.39 -5.31
N TYR A 101 12.22 -1.90 -5.21
CA TYR A 101 11.93 -0.47 -5.32
C TYR A 101 11.39 0.10 -4.02
N ALA A 102 11.91 1.27 -3.67
CA ALA A 102 11.28 2.21 -2.76
C ALA A 102 10.40 3.14 -3.60
N ALA A 103 9.10 3.06 -3.49
CA ALA A 103 8.17 3.77 -4.36
C ALA A 103 7.15 4.60 -3.57
N HIS A 104 6.69 5.69 -4.17
CA HIS A 104 5.52 6.41 -3.67
C HIS A 104 4.25 5.60 -4.00
N ARG A 105 3.61 5.04 -2.97
CA ARG A 105 2.46 4.13 -3.09
C ARG A 105 1.33 4.68 -3.95
N GLY A 106 0.98 5.96 -3.75
CA GLY A 106 -0.08 6.61 -4.52
C GLY A 106 0.27 6.80 -5.99
N LYS A 107 1.52 7.12 -6.32
CA LYS A 107 1.97 7.24 -7.72
C LYS A 107 1.97 5.88 -8.42
N LEU A 108 2.44 4.81 -7.74
CA LEU A 108 2.37 3.44 -8.25
C LEU A 108 0.90 3.03 -8.51
N HIS A 109 0.01 3.29 -7.58
CA HIS A 109 -1.43 3.02 -7.72
C HIS A 109 -2.02 3.74 -8.95
N MET A 110 -1.76 5.03 -9.10
CA MET A 110 -2.24 5.82 -10.25
C MET A 110 -1.62 5.36 -11.58
N MET A 111 -0.39 4.88 -11.58
CA MET A 111 0.25 4.31 -12.77
C MET A 111 -0.48 3.04 -13.23
N LEU A 112 -0.77 2.11 -12.32
CA LEU A 112 -1.53 0.89 -12.64
C LEU A 112 -2.94 1.21 -13.13
N TYR A 113 -3.62 2.17 -12.49
CA TYR A 113 -4.94 2.63 -12.93
C TYR A 113 -4.91 3.16 -14.38
N ARG A 114 -3.96 4.04 -14.69
CA ARG A 114 -3.79 4.56 -16.06
C ARG A 114 -3.52 3.45 -17.06
N LYS A 115 -2.56 2.56 -16.77
CA LYS A 115 -2.23 1.44 -17.67
C LYS A 115 -3.46 0.54 -17.94
N LEU A 116 -4.26 0.26 -16.93
CA LEU A 116 -5.48 -0.55 -17.13
C LEU A 116 -6.51 0.20 -17.98
N THR A 117 -6.79 1.46 -17.67
CA THR A 117 -7.79 2.24 -18.41
C THR A 117 -7.35 2.59 -19.84
N GLU A 118 -6.07 2.78 -20.10
CA GLU A 118 -5.51 2.94 -21.44
C GLU A 118 -5.64 1.69 -22.30
N ARG A 119 -5.44 0.50 -21.71
CA ARG A 119 -5.47 -0.78 -22.44
C ARG A 119 -6.88 -1.36 -22.61
N ALA A 120 -7.71 -1.26 -21.57
CA ALA A 120 -9.04 -1.88 -21.53
C ALA A 120 -10.18 -0.87 -21.70
N GLY A 121 -9.87 0.43 -21.80
CA GLY A 121 -10.85 1.51 -21.88
C GLY A 121 -11.27 2.03 -20.51
N PRO A 122 -11.79 3.27 -20.44
CA PRO A 122 -12.15 3.93 -19.18
C PRO A 122 -13.23 3.20 -18.38
N GLN A 123 -14.09 2.42 -19.03
CA GLN A 123 -15.16 1.63 -18.41
C GLN A 123 -14.64 0.40 -17.66
N ALA A 124 -13.38 0.01 -17.83
CA ALA A 124 -12.79 -1.14 -17.12
C ALA A 124 -12.74 -0.94 -15.60
N VAL A 125 -12.72 0.32 -15.14
CA VAL A 125 -12.77 0.67 -13.73
C VAL A 125 -13.94 1.61 -13.46
N GLN A 126 -14.91 1.14 -12.69
CA GLN A 126 -16.09 1.91 -12.30
C GLN A 126 -15.84 2.56 -10.93
N LEU A 127 -15.60 3.87 -10.93
CA LEU A 127 -15.42 4.66 -9.71
C LEU A 127 -16.78 5.03 -9.09
N GLY A 128 -16.80 5.25 -7.76
CA GLY A 128 -18.04 5.51 -7.02
C GLY A 128 -19.00 4.31 -7.00
N ALA A 129 -18.46 3.10 -7.14
CA ALA A 129 -19.17 1.84 -7.23
C ALA A 129 -18.64 0.86 -6.16
N LYS A 130 -19.33 0.76 -5.03
CA LYS A 130 -18.92 -0.08 -3.90
C LYS A 130 -19.62 -1.42 -3.95
N VAL A 131 -18.87 -2.51 -4.07
CA VAL A 131 -19.44 -3.86 -3.85
C VAL A 131 -19.80 -4.01 -2.39
N THR A 132 -21.07 -4.36 -2.12
CA THR A 132 -21.62 -4.50 -0.76
C THR A 132 -21.99 -5.95 -0.42
N GLY A 133 -21.99 -6.84 -1.42
CA GLY A 133 -22.27 -8.26 -1.27
C GLY A 133 -22.42 -8.93 -2.61
N TYR A 134 -22.79 -10.21 -2.60
CA TYR A 134 -23.00 -11.01 -3.81
C TYR A 134 -24.02 -12.13 -3.59
N THR A 135 -24.50 -12.71 -4.70
CA THR A 135 -25.30 -13.93 -4.69
C THR A 135 -24.80 -14.87 -5.79
N ILE A 136 -24.94 -16.17 -5.55
CA ILE A 136 -24.62 -17.22 -6.53
C ILE A 136 -25.93 -17.88 -6.97
N GLY A 137 -26.20 -17.80 -8.26
CA GLY A 137 -27.35 -18.45 -8.87
C GLY A 137 -27.20 -19.98 -8.93
N ARG A 138 -28.30 -20.71 -9.09
CA ARG A 138 -28.28 -22.19 -9.26
C ARG A 138 -27.51 -22.66 -10.50
N ASP A 139 -27.36 -21.80 -11.46
CA ASP A 139 -26.62 -22.01 -12.71
C ASP A 139 -25.13 -21.66 -12.60
N GLY A 140 -24.65 -21.29 -11.38
CA GLY A 140 -23.28 -20.83 -11.11
C GLY A 140 -23.02 -19.37 -11.48
N THR A 141 -24.04 -18.63 -11.93
CA THR A 141 -23.88 -17.19 -12.22
C THR A 141 -23.69 -16.40 -10.94
N VAL A 142 -22.69 -15.52 -10.90
CA VAL A 142 -22.41 -14.66 -9.76
C VAL A 142 -22.97 -13.26 -10.02
N SER A 143 -23.72 -12.72 -9.06
CA SER A 143 -24.25 -11.35 -9.10
C SER A 143 -23.68 -10.53 -7.97
N ALA A 144 -22.89 -9.51 -8.28
CA ALA A 144 -22.37 -8.54 -7.31
C ALA A 144 -23.40 -7.44 -7.06
N LYS A 145 -23.71 -7.16 -5.79
CA LYS A 145 -24.51 -6.02 -5.37
C LYS A 145 -23.60 -4.80 -5.26
N VAL A 146 -23.86 -3.77 -6.07
CA VAL A 146 -23.03 -2.57 -6.15
C VAL A 146 -23.87 -1.35 -5.75
N SER A 147 -23.43 -0.64 -4.74
CA SER A 147 -23.95 0.66 -4.32
C SER A 147 -23.16 1.77 -5.02
N HIS A 148 -23.86 2.63 -5.75
CA HIS A 148 -23.25 3.74 -6.49
C HIS A 148 -23.25 5.04 -5.68
N ALA A 149 -22.37 5.95 -6.04
CA ALA A 149 -22.21 7.23 -5.37
C ALA A 149 -23.42 8.19 -5.47
N ASP A 150 -24.36 7.93 -6.39
CA ASP A 150 -25.64 8.61 -6.52
C ASP A 150 -26.74 8.03 -5.60
N GLY A 151 -26.40 7.01 -4.82
CA GLY A 151 -27.32 6.31 -3.91
C GLY A 151 -28.08 5.15 -4.57
N SER A 152 -27.92 4.90 -5.87
CA SER A 152 -28.53 3.77 -6.54
C SER A 152 -27.83 2.45 -6.21
N GLU A 153 -28.60 1.34 -6.18
CA GLU A 153 -28.05 -0.01 -6.08
C GLU A 153 -28.31 -0.76 -7.38
N LYS A 154 -27.31 -1.48 -7.89
CA LYS A 154 -27.42 -2.31 -9.09
C LYS A 154 -26.80 -3.67 -8.85
N LEU A 155 -27.37 -4.68 -9.53
CA LEU A 155 -26.78 -6.00 -9.64
C LEU A 155 -25.97 -6.07 -10.95
N HIS A 156 -24.72 -6.46 -10.80
CA HIS A 156 -23.83 -6.74 -11.93
C HIS A 156 -23.57 -8.25 -11.97
N THR A 157 -23.77 -8.86 -13.12
CA THR A 157 -23.69 -10.32 -13.30
C THR A 157 -22.42 -10.70 -14.04
N GLY A 158 -21.76 -11.72 -13.57
CA GLY A 158 -20.54 -12.28 -14.17
C GLY A 158 -20.36 -13.75 -13.84
N THR A 159 -19.24 -14.29 -14.27
CA THR A 159 -18.88 -15.69 -14.02
C THR A 159 -18.18 -15.86 -12.66
N LEU A 160 -17.47 -14.82 -12.20
CA LEU A 160 -16.70 -14.84 -10.97
C LEU A 160 -16.64 -13.44 -10.38
N LEU A 161 -16.68 -13.35 -9.05
CA LEU A 161 -16.36 -12.14 -8.28
C LEU A 161 -15.11 -12.37 -7.44
N ILE A 162 -14.12 -11.49 -7.59
CA ILE A 162 -12.87 -11.54 -6.80
C ILE A 162 -12.84 -10.35 -5.85
N GLY A 163 -12.74 -10.64 -4.55
CA GLY A 163 -12.58 -9.65 -3.49
C GLY A 163 -11.14 -9.14 -3.40
N ALA A 164 -10.90 -7.90 -3.82
CA ALA A 164 -9.66 -7.14 -3.65
C ALA A 164 -9.90 -5.83 -2.88
N ASP A 165 -10.96 -5.81 -2.06
CA ASP A 165 -11.52 -4.67 -1.35
C ASP A 165 -10.89 -4.42 0.05
N GLY A 166 -9.72 -5.02 0.29
CA GLY A 166 -8.83 -4.68 1.41
C GLY A 166 -9.26 -5.25 2.76
N ILE A 167 -8.74 -4.68 3.84
CA ILE A 167 -8.92 -5.21 5.19
C ILE A 167 -10.37 -5.13 5.68
N HIS A 168 -11.17 -4.22 5.12
CA HIS A 168 -12.60 -4.05 5.39
C HIS A 168 -13.48 -4.71 4.32
N SER A 169 -12.97 -5.75 3.65
CA SER A 169 -13.63 -6.45 2.55
C SER A 169 -15.05 -6.88 2.90
N ALA A 170 -16.01 -6.43 2.08
CA ALA A 170 -17.41 -6.87 2.15
C ALA A 170 -17.57 -8.28 1.59
N VAL A 171 -16.79 -8.63 0.56
CA VAL A 171 -16.78 -9.99 -0.01
C VAL A 171 -16.33 -11.00 1.04
N ARG A 172 -15.18 -10.75 1.71
CA ARG A 172 -14.69 -11.61 2.79
C ARG A 172 -15.69 -11.69 3.96
N ALA A 173 -16.29 -10.57 4.36
CA ALA A 173 -17.25 -10.55 5.46
C ALA A 173 -18.48 -11.43 5.18
N GLN A 174 -18.92 -11.50 3.94
CA GLN A 174 -20.02 -12.38 3.53
C GLN A 174 -19.60 -13.85 3.48
N MET A 175 -18.41 -14.17 2.95
CA MET A 175 -17.86 -15.53 2.93
C MET A 175 -17.63 -16.08 4.35
N HIS A 176 -17.22 -15.23 5.27
CA HIS A 176 -16.84 -15.59 6.63
C HIS A 176 -17.61 -14.76 7.68
N PRO A 177 -18.93 -14.94 7.85
CA PRO A 177 -19.74 -14.11 8.74
C PRO A 177 -19.35 -14.26 10.21
N SER A 178 -18.73 -15.38 10.59
CA SER A 178 -18.23 -15.66 11.96
C SER A 178 -16.74 -15.34 12.15
N GLN A 179 -16.07 -14.70 11.17
CA GLN A 179 -14.66 -14.36 11.33
C GLN A 179 -14.43 -13.45 12.53
N PRO A 180 -13.29 -13.60 13.24
CA PRO A 180 -12.92 -12.69 14.33
C PRO A 180 -12.82 -11.23 13.85
N PRO A 181 -13.03 -10.26 14.75
CA PRO A 181 -12.87 -8.84 14.42
C PRO A 181 -11.43 -8.52 14.03
N ILE A 182 -11.24 -7.34 13.43
CA ILE A 182 -9.91 -6.80 13.17
C ILE A 182 -9.14 -6.68 14.49
N ARG A 183 -7.91 -7.19 14.53
CA ARG A 183 -7.01 -7.10 15.67
C ARG A 183 -6.10 -5.88 15.55
N TRP A 184 -5.79 -5.29 16.68
CA TRP A 184 -4.72 -4.32 16.82
C TRP A 184 -3.53 -4.97 17.52
N GLY A 185 -2.35 -4.85 16.92
CA GLY A 185 -1.11 -5.43 17.46
C GLY A 185 -0.41 -4.57 18.52
N GLY A 186 -1.08 -3.58 19.12
CA GLY A 186 -0.49 -2.68 20.13
C GLY A 186 0.34 -1.53 19.54
N VAL A 187 0.48 -1.44 18.22
CA VAL A 187 1.35 -0.44 17.58
C VAL A 187 0.53 0.68 16.96
N MET A 188 0.89 1.92 17.30
CA MET A 188 0.46 3.12 16.58
C MET A 188 1.57 3.57 15.65
N MET A 189 1.18 3.98 14.44
CA MET A 189 2.09 4.47 13.41
C MET A 189 1.73 5.90 13.03
N TRP A 190 2.74 6.75 12.93
CA TRP A 190 2.66 8.05 12.27
C TRP A 190 3.51 8.00 11.01
N ARG A 191 2.99 8.55 9.94
CA ARG A 191 3.59 8.48 8.62
C ARG A 191 3.63 9.83 7.97
N GLY A 192 4.74 10.13 7.34
CA GLY A 192 4.92 11.36 6.58
C GLY A 192 5.99 11.22 5.51
N THR A 193 6.14 12.31 4.77
CA THR A 193 7.21 12.47 3.80
C THR A 193 7.89 13.80 4.05
N SER A 194 9.20 13.79 4.17
CA SER A 194 10.02 14.97 4.42
C SER A 194 11.04 15.17 3.32
N ARG A 195 11.30 16.40 2.96
CA ARG A 195 12.34 16.74 1.99
C ARG A 195 13.68 16.80 2.69
N SER A 196 14.59 15.84 2.38
CA SER A 196 15.89 15.73 3.02
C SER A 196 16.92 15.06 2.11
N LYS A 197 18.19 15.10 2.50
CA LYS A 197 19.24 14.33 1.81
C LYS A 197 19.06 12.85 2.15
N PRO A 198 19.12 11.96 1.13
CA PRO A 198 19.14 10.53 1.38
C PRO A 198 20.37 10.11 2.18
N LEU A 199 20.22 9.08 2.98
CA LEU A 199 21.27 8.58 3.85
C LEU A 199 21.98 7.36 3.25
N ARG A 200 23.17 7.04 3.78
CA ARG A 200 23.95 5.83 3.46
C ARG A 200 24.22 5.68 1.96
N THR A 201 23.68 4.64 1.31
CA THR A 201 23.84 4.42 -0.14
C THR A 201 23.08 5.42 -1.02
N GLY A 202 22.29 6.32 -0.43
CA GLY A 202 21.38 7.20 -1.16
C GLY A 202 20.04 6.54 -1.51
N SER A 203 19.90 5.22 -1.31
CA SER A 203 18.67 4.45 -1.54
C SER A 203 18.47 3.32 -0.52
N SER A 204 18.95 3.54 0.71
CA SER A 204 18.84 2.59 1.82
C SER A 204 17.47 2.66 2.48
N PHE A 205 16.92 1.48 2.81
CA PHE A 205 15.90 1.34 3.85
C PHE A 205 16.60 1.30 5.20
N ILE A 206 16.17 2.10 6.15
CA ILE A 206 16.75 2.17 7.48
C ILE A 206 15.66 1.90 8.51
N GLY A 207 15.85 0.88 9.35
CA GLY A 207 15.07 0.65 10.56
C GLY A 207 15.90 1.07 11.76
N LEU A 208 15.50 2.13 12.45
CA LEU A 208 16.20 2.72 13.58
C LEU A 208 15.39 2.50 14.88
N GLY A 209 16.02 2.02 15.93
CA GLY A 209 15.43 1.91 17.26
C GLY A 209 15.24 0.48 17.76
N THR A 210 14.09 0.20 18.38
CA THR A 210 13.75 -1.08 19.01
C THR A 210 12.41 -1.59 18.52
N HIS A 211 11.96 -2.78 18.99
CA HIS A 211 10.62 -3.28 18.70
C HIS A 211 9.49 -2.45 19.33
N ARG A 212 9.78 -1.66 20.37
CA ARG A 212 8.78 -0.83 21.09
C ARG A 212 8.71 0.59 20.56
N GLN A 213 9.80 1.09 20.00
CA GLN A 213 9.93 2.45 19.50
C GLN A 213 10.85 2.42 18.28
N ARG A 214 10.32 2.69 17.12
CA ARG A 214 11.03 2.52 15.86
C ARG A 214 10.72 3.63 14.88
N LEU A 215 11.72 4.00 14.10
CA LEU A 215 11.59 4.79 12.90
C LEU A 215 12.04 3.95 11.71
N VAL A 216 11.19 3.81 10.70
CA VAL A 216 11.56 3.25 9.39
C VAL A 216 11.58 4.38 8.39
N MET A 217 12.67 4.53 7.62
CA MET A 217 12.79 5.61 6.65
C MET A 217 13.54 5.15 5.40
N TYR A 218 13.17 5.75 4.28
CA TYR A 218 13.79 5.49 2.97
C TYR A 218 13.38 6.54 1.94
N PRO A 219 14.22 6.88 0.95
CA PRO A 219 13.86 7.78 -0.12
C PRO A 219 12.82 7.14 -1.04
N ILE A 220 11.90 7.93 -1.59
CA ILE A 220 10.85 7.51 -2.54
C ILE A 220 10.86 8.35 -3.81
N SER A 221 11.87 9.18 -3.99
CA SER A 221 12.14 9.93 -5.22
C SER A 221 13.63 10.02 -5.46
N GLN A 222 14.02 10.23 -6.71
CA GLN A 222 15.40 10.59 -7.04
C GLN A 222 15.75 11.94 -6.37
N PRO A 223 17.03 12.15 -5.99
CA PRO A 223 17.51 13.43 -5.51
C PRO A 223 17.39 14.52 -6.58
N ASP A 224 17.04 15.72 -6.15
CA ASP A 224 17.09 16.92 -7.00
C ASP A 224 18.51 17.46 -7.19
N ALA A 225 18.65 18.59 -7.90
CA ALA A 225 19.93 19.25 -8.16
C ALA A 225 20.66 19.71 -6.87
N LYS A 226 19.95 19.80 -5.74
CA LYS A 226 20.52 20.12 -4.42
C LYS A 226 20.82 18.86 -3.58
N GLY A 227 20.58 17.69 -4.14
CA GLY A 227 20.77 16.39 -3.49
C GLY A 227 19.67 16.02 -2.49
N HIS A 228 18.49 16.68 -2.52
CA HIS A 228 17.37 16.35 -1.66
C HIS A 228 16.36 15.45 -2.37
N ALA A 229 15.85 14.45 -1.65
CA ALA A 229 14.80 13.55 -2.09
C ALA A 229 13.61 13.60 -1.13
N ASP A 230 12.48 13.07 -1.56
CA ASP A 230 11.35 12.80 -0.69
C ASP A 230 11.67 11.57 0.14
N ILE A 231 11.83 11.75 1.44
CA ILE A 231 12.10 10.67 2.40
C ILE A 231 10.79 10.27 3.05
N ASN A 232 10.33 9.08 2.73
CA ASN A 232 9.24 8.47 3.48
C ASN A 232 9.73 8.04 4.86
N TRP A 233 8.92 8.29 5.88
CA TRP A 233 9.17 7.78 7.21
C TRP A 233 7.90 7.25 7.89
N ILE A 234 8.11 6.29 8.79
CA ILE A 234 7.09 5.68 9.64
C ILE A 234 7.66 5.66 11.05
N ALA A 235 7.05 6.44 11.93
CA ALA A 235 7.36 6.45 13.36
C ALA A 235 6.37 5.49 14.06
N GLU A 236 6.88 4.55 14.84
CA GLU A 236 6.09 3.47 15.45
C GLU A 236 6.31 3.46 16.97
N ILE A 237 5.21 3.41 17.72
CA ILE A 237 5.21 3.24 19.17
C ILE A 237 4.32 2.07 19.53
N THR A 238 4.86 1.15 20.33
CA THR A 238 4.11 0.02 20.90
C THR A 238 3.54 0.41 22.25
N TYR A 239 2.24 0.25 22.41
CA TYR A 239 1.50 0.45 23.65
C TYR A 239 1.03 -0.89 24.21
N ASP A 240 1.12 -1.05 25.53
CA ASP A 240 0.60 -2.25 26.21
C ASP A 240 -0.88 -2.10 26.59
N ASP A 241 -1.38 -0.85 26.65
CA ASP A 241 -2.75 -0.52 27.00
C ASP A 241 -3.65 -0.44 25.74
N PRO A 242 -4.68 -1.31 25.62
CA PRO A 242 -5.62 -1.27 24.51
C PRO A 242 -6.37 0.06 24.37
N GLU A 243 -6.53 0.85 25.42
CA GLU A 243 -7.20 2.15 25.39
C GLU A 243 -6.38 3.21 24.65
N GLN A 244 -5.09 3.00 24.48
CA GLN A 244 -4.21 3.87 23.66
C GLN A 244 -4.47 3.72 22.16
N ARG A 245 -5.30 2.74 21.75
CA ARG A 245 -5.69 2.59 20.35
C ARG A 245 -6.50 3.79 19.89
N LYS A 246 -5.98 4.54 18.95
CA LYS A 246 -6.77 5.51 18.17
C LYS A 246 -7.51 4.78 17.05
N THR A 247 -8.81 5.07 16.93
CA THR A 247 -9.72 4.37 16.01
C THR A 247 -9.82 5.13 14.71
N GLY A 248 -9.06 5.10 13.82
CA GLY A 248 -9.17 5.74 12.52
C GLY A 248 -8.16 5.15 11.56
N TRP A 249 -8.41 5.29 10.29
CA TRP A 249 -7.51 4.84 9.25
C TRP A 249 -7.11 6.04 8.39
N TYR A 250 -5.82 6.39 8.41
CA TYR A 250 -5.32 7.54 7.66
C TYR A 250 -5.87 8.89 8.16
N GLU A 251 -5.92 9.04 9.49
CA GLU A 251 -6.34 10.30 10.11
C GLU A 251 -5.19 11.30 10.14
N PRO A 252 -5.45 12.58 9.83
CA PRO A 252 -4.47 13.63 10.04
C PRO A 252 -3.99 13.67 11.50
N ALA A 253 -2.70 13.86 11.70
CA ALA A 253 -2.09 13.98 13.02
C ALA A 253 -1.17 15.20 13.08
N LYS A 254 -0.91 15.68 14.29
CA LYS A 254 0.05 16.77 14.53
C LYS A 254 1.39 16.18 14.99
N LEU A 255 2.47 16.83 14.62
CA LEU A 255 3.80 16.46 15.08
C LEU A 255 3.89 16.38 16.62
N SER A 256 3.25 17.33 17.32
CA SER A 256 3.17 17.38 18.78
C SER A 256 2.58 16.15 19.44
N ASP A 257 1.79 15.35 18.69
CA ASP A 257 1.10 14.18 19.25
C ASP A 257 2.07 13.03 19.56
N PHE A 258 3.25 13.01 18.92
CA PHE A 258 4.15 11.85 19.01
C PHE A 258 5.64 12.19 19.00
N VAL A 259 6.07 13.38 18.57
CA VAL A 259 7.50 13.71 18.40
C VAL A 259 8.30 13.55 19.71
N HIS A 260 7.68 13.82 20.86
CA HIS A 260 8.29 13.70 22.18
C HIS A 260 8.82 12.27 22.47
N HIS A 261 8.27 11.24 21.83
CA HIS A 261 8.82 9.90 21.91
C HIS A 261 10.22 9.80 21.27
N PHE A 262 10.57 10.70 20.36
CA PHE A 262 11.83 10.71 19.63
C PHE A 262 12.78 11.82 20.11
N ASP A 263 12.50 12.44 21.27
CA ASP A 263 13.40 13.40 21.89
C ASP A 263 14.78 12.75 22.14
N GLY A 264 15.85 13.47 21.78
CA GLY A 264 17.21 12.97 21.91
C GLY A 264 17.66 11.97 20.83
N TRP A 265 16.82 11.65 19.84
CA TRP A 265 17.24 10.85 18.67
C TRP A 265 17.96 11.74 17.65
N THR A 266 19.09 12.30 18.09
CA THR A 266 19.95 13.16 17.28
C THR A 266 21.36 12.55 17.24
N TYR A 267 21.81 12.28 16.03
CA TYR A 267 23.07 11.63 15.71
C TYR A 267 23.86 12.51 14.73
N ASP A 268 25.15 12.28 14.58
CA ASP A 268 26.00 13.03 13.63
C ASP A 268 25.47 12.98 12.19
N TRP A 269 24.74 11.92 11.85
CA TRP A 269 24.24 11.65 10.51
C TRP A 269 22.72 11.86 10.33
N LEU A 270 21.95 12.03 11.42
CA LEU A 270 20.49 12.20 11.38
C LEU A 270 19.98 12.93 12.63
N ASP A 271 19.16 13.94 12.43
CA ASP A 271 18.29 14.54 13.44
C ASP A 271 16.84 14.06 13.17
N VAL A 272 16.36 13.12 13.99
CA VAL A 272 15.02 12.53 13.81
C VAL A 272 13.91 13.55 14.05
N PRO A 273 13.88 14.32 15.16
CA PRO A 273 12.88 15.37 15.34
C PRO A 273 12.81 16.37 14.18
N ALA A 274 13.95 16.79 13.64
CA ALA A 274 14.01 17.69 12.49
C ALA A 274 13.46 17.02 11.21
N LEU A 275 13.80 15.75 10.97
CA LEU A 275 13.24 14.99 9.84
C LEU A 275 11.70 14.89 9.94
N LEU A 276 11.18 14.52 11.10
CA LEU A 276 9.73 14.39 11.33
C LEU A 276 9.02 15.74 11.17
N GLY A 277 9.62 16.81 11.70
CA GLY A 277 9.09 18.18 11.65
C GLY A 277 9.09 18.81 10.26
N ALA A 278 9.85 18.28 9.31
CA ALA A 278 9.90 18.76 7.92
C ALA A 278 8.76 18.21 7.03
N ALA A 279 7.88 17.37 7.57
CA ALA A 279 6.73 16.85 6.84
C ALA A 279 5.60 17.89 6.77
N GLU A 280 5.01 18.08 5.58
CA GLU A 280 3.83 18.93 5.40
C GLU A 280 2.57 18.26 5.94
N ASP A 281 2.40 16.98 5.67
CA ASP A 281 1.27 16.15 6.09
C ASP A 281 1.74 14.96 6.91
N ILE A 282 1.09 14.75 8.04
CA ILE A 282 1.31 13.60 8.92
C ILE A 282 -0.03 12.88 9.09
N TYR A 283 0.01 11.56 8.93
CA TYR A 283 -1.15 10.69 9.13
C TYR A 283 -0.85 9.65 10.20
N GLN A 284 -1.87 9.34 11.00
CA GLN A 284 -1.79 8.28 11.99
C GLN A 284 -2.68 7.11 11.62
N ASN A 285 -2.26 5.91 11.98
CA ASN A 285 -3.09 4.73 11.90
C ASN A 285 -2.60 3.62 12.84
N PRO A 286 -3.51 2.85 13.44
CA PRO A 286 -3.13 1.66 14.17
C PRO A 286 -2.58 0.59 13.22
N MET A 287 -1.62 -0.19 13.68
CA MET A 287 -1.19 -1.40 12.97
C MET A 287 -2.20 -2.51 13.24
N ILE A 288 -3.00 -2.81 12.25
CA ILE A 288 -4.11 -3.77 12.37
C ILE A 288 -3.94 -4.93 11.39
N ASP A 289 -4.42 -6.08 11.79
CA ASP A 289 -4.47 -7.29 10.97
C ASP A 289 -5.77 -8.08 11.18
N ARG A 290 -5.89 -9.20 10.50
CA ARG A 290 -6.95 -10.20 10.66
C ARG A 290 -6.35 -11.59 10.80
N ASP A 291 -7.03 -12.43 11.55
CA ASP A 291 -6.70 -13.84 11.60
C ASP A 291 -6.88 -14.50 10.22
N PRO A 292 -6.10 -15.56 9.93
CA PRO A 292 -6.28 -16.37 8.75
C PRO A 292 -7.71 -16.94 8.67
N VAL A 293 -8.15 -17.24 7.46
CA VAL A 293 -9.42 -17.95 7.19
C VAL A 293 -9.10 -19.30 6.55
N ASP A 294 -9.99 -20.27 6.73
CA ASP A 294 -9.76 -21.65 6.27
C ASP A 294 -9.87 -21.79 4.76
N THR A 295 -10.65 -20.93 4.10
CA THR A 295 -10.85 -20.95 2.65
C THR A 295 -10.94 -19.54 2.08
N TRP A 296 -10.61 -19.42 0.80
CA TRP A 296 -10.72 -18.19 0.01
C TRP A 296 -11.67 -18.36 -1.18
N VAL A 297 -12.44 -19.42 -1.19
CA VAL A 297 -13.38 -19.77 -2.25
C VAL A 297 -14.74 -20.10 -1.63
N ASP A 298 -15.80 -19.62 -2.26
CA ASP A 298 -17.20 -19.87 -1.92
C ASP A 298 -17.89 -20.65 -3.05
#